data_feb277f1f9c10af4fd0905620ddb7da3
#
_entry.id   feb277f1f9c10af4fd0905620ddb7da3
#
_cell.length_a   1.000
_cell.length_b   1.000
_cell.length_c   1.000
_cell.angle_alpha   90.00
_cell.angle_beta   90.00
_cell.angle_gamma   90.00
#
_symmetry.space_group_name_H-M   'P 1'
#
loop_
_entity.id
_entity.type
_entity.pdbx_description
1 polymer ?
#
loop_
_entity_poly.entity_id
_entity_poly.type
_entity_poly.pdbx_seq_one_letter_code
_entity_poly.pdbx_strand_id
1 'polypeptide(L)'
;MRQIDFTQSSEKSLRKLAQSDVRIAKAIKAKLLGLLHDPQPPDSLKIVGHPEYLRIRSGKYRIIYRYDDDWFYVVLIAKREIVYDEFSQLMK
;
A
#
# COMPACT_ATOMS: atom_id res chain seq x y z
N MET A 1 4.89 -2.12 -17.84
CA MET A 1 4.42 -1.56 -16.54
C MET A 1 3.12 -2.24 -16.16
N ARG A 2 2.98 -2.61 -14.89
CA ARG A 2 1.76 -3.26 -14.40
C ARG A 2 0.60 -2.27 -14.33
N GLN A 3 -0.59 -2.80 -14.45
CA GLN A 3 -1.81 -2.04 -14.15
C GLN A 3 -2.01 -2.00 -12.65
N ILE A 4 -2.66 -0.95 -12.15
CA ILE A 4 -2.88 -0.78 -10.71
C ILE A 4 -4.36 -0.95 -10.39
N ASP A 5 -4.64 -1.64 -9.29
CA ASP A 5 -5.99 -1.78 -8.75
C ASP A 5 -5.96 -1.53 -7.24
N PHE A 6 -7.06 -1.07 -6.71
CA PHE A 6 -7.20 -0.72 -5.30
C PHE A 6 -8.32 -1.53 -4.67
N THR A 7 -8.11 -1.97 -3.44
CA THR A 7 -9.24 -2.43 -2.63
C THR A 7 -10.11 -1.24 -2.29
N GLN A 8 -11.35 -1.49 -1.93
CA GLN A 8 -12.28 -0.44 -1.50
C GLN A 8 -11.70 0.35 -0.32
N SER A 9 -11.08 -0.35 0.63
CA SER A 9 -10.45 0.26 1.79
C SER A 9 -9.30 1.19 1.41
N SER A 10 -8.37 0.74 0.56
CA SER A 10 -7.20 1.53 0.18
C SER A 10 -7.59 2.75 -0.66
N GLU A 11 -8.54 2.58 -1.56
CA GLU A 11 -9.06 3.70 -2.36
C GLU A 11 -9.68 4.77 -1.46
N LYS A 12 -10.50 4.35 -0.51
CA LYS A 12 -11.14 5.26 0.44
C LYS A 12 -10.12 6.01 1.28
N SER A 13 -9.09 5.31 1.77
CA SER A 13 -8.02 5.92 2.55
C SER A 13 -7.29 6.98 1.76
N LEU A 14 -6.91 6.68 0.52
CA LEU A 14 -6.19 7.62 -0.32
C LEU A 14 -7.04 8.83 -0.67
N ARG A 15 -8.33 8.62 -0.95
CA ARG A 15 -9.26 9.70 -1.24
C ARG A 15 -9.42 10.64 -0.05
N LYS A 16 -9.55 10.11 1.16
CA LYS A 16 -9.63 10.92 2.38
C LYS A 16 -8.36 11.74 2.58
N LEU A 17 -7.20 11.13 2.37
CA LEU A 17 -5.93 11.83 2.49
C LEU A 17 -5.78 12.94 1.46
N ALA A 18 -6.26 12.71 0.24
CA ALA A 18 -6.23 13.73 -0.80
C ALA A 18 -7.04 14.99 -0.42
N GLN A 19 -8.04 14.82 0.44
CA GLN A 19 -8.86 15.94 0.93
C GLN A 19 -8.31 16.59 2.20
N SER A 20 -7.70 15.80 3.09
CA SER A 20 -7.29 16.28 4.41
C SER A 20 -5.80 16.57 4.53
N ASP A 21 -4.96 15.88 3.76
CA ASP A 21 -3.52 16.07 3.81
C ASP A 21 -2.90 15.78 2.44
N VAL A 22 -2.87 16.81 1.61
CA VAL A 22 -2.42 16.70 0.23
C VAL A 22 -0.97 16.24 0.11
N ARG A 23 -0.11 16.65 1.05
CA ARG A 23 1.31 16.26 1.03
C ARG A 23 1.47 14.76 1.21
N ILE A 24 0.76 14.20 2.18
CA ILE A 24 0.79 12.76 2.45
C ILE A 24 0.24 11.99 1.25
N ALA A 25 -0.88 12.45 0.69
CA ALA A 25 -1.47 11.82 -0.49
C ALA A 25 -0.52 11.81 -1.68
N LYS A 26 0.15 12.92 -1.94
CA LYS A 26 1.12 13.02 -3.03
C LYS A 26 2.32 12.10 -2.81
N ALA A 27 2.82 12.01 -1.58
CA ALA A 27 3.94 11.13 -1.27
C ALA A 27 3.57 9.66 -1.49
N ILE A 28 2.36 9.28 -1.08
CA ILE A 28 1.87 7.91 -1.30
C ILE A 28 1.72 7.62 -2.79
N LYS A 29 1.15 8.53 -3.56
CA LYS A 29 1.00 8.37 -5.00
C LYS A 29 2.34 8.21 -5.71
N ALA A 30 3.34 9.01 -5.32
CA ALA A 30 4.68 8.91 -5.87
C ALA A 30 5.30 7.54 -5.57
N LYS A 31 5.10 7.04 -4.34
CA LYS A 31 5.57 5.72 -3.94
C LYS A 31 4.91 4.63 -4.79
N LEU A 32 3.60 4.70 -5.00
CA LEU A 32 2.87 3.74 -5.81
C LEU A 32 3.37 3.72 -7.26
N LEU A 33 3.63 4.89 -7.84
CA LEU A 33 4.15 4.96 -9.22
C LEU A 33 5.52 4.27 -9.33
N GLY A 34 6.39 4.47 -8.35
CA GLY A 34 7.67 3.79 -8.31
C GLY A 34 7.52 2.26 -8.22
N LEU A 35 6.56 1.80 -7.42
CA LEU A 35 6.30 0.38 -7.24
C LEU A 35 5.76 -0.30 -8.49
N LEU A 36 5.10 0.43 -9.39
CA LEU A 36 4.64 -0.14 -10.64
C LEU A 36 5.81 -0.58 -11.53
N HIS A 37 6.95 0.09 -11.42
CA HIS A 37 8.17 -0.25 -12.17
C HIS A 37 9.03 -1.24 -11.41
N ASP A 38 9.17 -1.08 -10.10
CA ASP A 38 9.95 -1.95 -9.23
C ASP A 38 9.11 -2.32 -8.03
N PRO A 39 8.36 -3.43 -8.09
CA PRO A 39 7.40 -3.77 -7.03
C PRO A 39 8.05 -4.32 -5.77
N GLN A 40 9.35 -4.57 -5.77
CA GLN A 40 10.03 -5.10 -4.58
C GLN A 40 11.36 -4.37 -4.34
N PRO A 41 11.31 -3.05 -4.08
CA PRO A 41 12.52 -2.28 -3.80
C PRO A 41 13.13 -2.69 -2.47
N PRO A 42 14.40 -2.32 -2.21
CA PRO A 42 15.11 -2.75 -0.99
C PRO A 42 14.40 -2.42 0.32
N ASP A 43 13.60 -1.35 0.36
CA ASP A 43 12.88 -0.94 1.57
C ASP A 43 11.51 -1.60 1.72
N SER A 44 11.13 -2.48 0.80
CA SER A 44 9.91 -3.29 0.96
C SER A 44 10.22 -4.54 1.76
N LEU A 45 9.23 -5.01 2.52
CA LEU A 45 9.38 -6.23 3.34
C LEU A 45 8.13 -7.10 3.18
N LYS A 46 8.36 -8.40 3.11
CA LYS A 46 7.26 -9.37 3.13
C LYS A 46 6.62 -9.42 4.50
N ILE A 47 5.32 -9.60 4.53
CA ILE A 47 4.58 -9.70 5.79
C ILE A 47 4.72 -11.11 6.34
N VAL A 48 5.11 -11.21 7.59
CA VAL A 48 5.28 -12.51 8.28
C VAL A 48 3.96 -13.27 8.26
N GLY A 49 4.02 -14.54 7.82
CA GLY A 49 2.84 -15.39 7.70
C GLY A 49 2.05 -15.21 6.41
N HIS A 50 2.35 -14.17 5.62
CA HIS A 50 1.65 -13.87 4.36
C HIS A 50 2.66 -13.41 3.32
N PRO A 51 3.53 -14.31 2.82
CA PRO A 51 4.66 -13.91 1.97
C PRO A 51 4.28 -13.34 0.61
N GLU A 52 3.04 -13.50 0.17
CA GLU A 52 2.54 -12.87 -1.06
C GLU A 52 2.22 -11.39 -0.89
N TYR A 53 2.15 -10.92 0.36
CA TYR A 53 1.91 -9.51 0.68
C TYR A 53 3.20 -8.83 1.12
N LEU A 54 3.37 -7.59 0.66
CA LEU A 54 4.51 -6.77 1.03
C LEU A 54 4.02 -5.48 1.69
N ARG A 55 4.91 -4.86 2.45
CA ARG A 55 4.67 -3.54 2.99
C ARG A 55 5.80 -2.60 2.62
N ILE A 56 5.48 -1.33 2.49
CA ILE A 56 6.45 -0.28 2.30
C ILE A 56 6.03 0.94 3.10
N ARG A 57 7.00 1.71 3.55
CA ARG A 57 6.78 2.90 4.36
C ARG A 57 6.62 4.14 3.49
N SER A 58 5.69 5.01 3.88
CA SER A 58 5.58 6.35 3.33
C SER A 58 5.28 7.29 4.51
N GLY A 59 6.33 7.88 5.09
CA GLY A 59 6.20 8.68 6.29
C GLY A 59 5.60 7.87 7.46
N LYS A 60 4.53 8.39 8.04
CA LYS A 60 3.81 7.73 9.14
C LYS A 60 2.86 6.64 8.65
N TYR A 61 2.70 6.51 7.33
CA TYR A 61 1.80 5.54 6.73
C TYR A 61 2.55 4.33 6.24
N ARG A 62 1.80 3.23 6.11
CA ARG A 62 2.29 1.99 5.51
C ARG A 62 1.35 1.61 4.41
N ILE A 63 1.91 1.12 3.29
CA ILE A 63 1.16 0.61 2.17
C ILE A 63 1.37 -0.90 2.15
N ILE A 64 0.29 -1.66 2.22
CA ILE A 64 0.33 -3.11 2.04
C ILE A 64 -0.18 -3.40 0.65
N TYR A 65 0.56 -4.22 -0.08
CA TYR A 65 0.26 -4.51 -1.48
C TYR A 65 0.71 -5.92 -1.84
N ARG A 66 0.24 -6.37 -2.98
CA ARG A 66 0.73 -7.58 -3.64
C ARG A 66 0.74 -7.35 -5.15
N TYR A 67 1.42 -8.20 -5.88
CA TYR A 67 1.50 -8.03 -7.32
C TYR A 67 1.74 -9.37 -8.01
N ASP A 68 1.40 -9.40 -9.30
CA ASP A 68 1.75 -10.47 -10.22
C ASP A 68 2.38 -9.84 -11.48
N ASP A 69 2.49 -10.58 -12.56
CA ASP A 69 3.13 -10.08 -13.79
C ASP A 69 2.37 -8.93 -14.43
N ASP A 70 1.05 -8.88 -14.28
CA ASP A 70 0.18 -7.94 -14.98
C ASP A 70 -0.40 -6.86 -14.07
N TRP A 71 -0.58 -7.16 -12.79
CA TRP A 71 -1.31 -6.32 -11.86
C TRP A 71 -0.54 -6.00 -10.60
N PHE A 72 -0.77 -4.80 -10.10
CA PHE A 72 -0.32 -4.33 -8.80
C PHE A 72 -1.55 -3.99 -7.98
N TYR A 73 -1.71 -4.64 -6.83
CA TYR A 73 -2.88 -4.48 -5.98
C TYR A 73 -2.53 -3.73 -4.70
N VAL A 74 -3.12 -2.55 -4.52
CA VAL A 74 -2.98 -1.79 -3.28
C VAL A 74 -4.05 -2.30 -2.32
N VAL A 75 -3.61 -3.03 -1.29
CA VAL A 75 -4.52 -3.74 -0.38
C VAL A 75 -4.96 -2.85 0.77
N LEU A 76 -4.03 -2.10 1.36
CA LEU A 76 -4.31 -1.30 2.55
C LEU A 76 -3.36 -0.11 2.63
N ILE A 77 -3.89 1.04 3.01
CA ILE A 77 -3.11 2.24 3.30
C ILE A 77 -3.56 2.74 4.67
N ALA A 78 -2.68 2.72 5.65
CA ALA A 78 -3.03 3.11 7.00
C ALA A 78 -1.80 3.55 7.79
N LYS A 79 -2.02 4.23 8.90
CA LYS A 79 -0.95 4.61 9.80
C LYS A 79 -0.26 3.38 10.39
N ARG A 80 1.03 3.50 10.65
CA ARG A 80 1.83 2.37 11.17
C ARG A 80 1.27 1.75 12.43
N GLU A 81 0.60 2.54 13.28
CA GLU A 81 0.07 2.08 14.57
C GLU A 81 -1.09 1.11 14.41
N ILE A 82 -1.81 1.18 13.29
CA ILE A 82 -3.04 0.40 13.10
C ILE A 82 -3.00 -0.53 11.89
N VAL A 83 -2.02 -0.38 11.01
CA VAL A 83 -2.02 -1.08 9.71
C VAL A 83 -2.05 -2.61 9.87
N TYR A 84 -1.32 -3.15 10.84
CA TYR A 84 -1.26 -4.61 11.00
C TYR A 84 -2.52 -5.16 11.63
N ASP A 85 -3.17 -4.41 12.52
CA ASP A 85 -4.46 -4.81 13.07
C ASP A 85 -5.53 -4.84 11.97
N GLU A 86 -5.55 -3.82 11.11
CA GLU A 86 -6.46 -3.79 9.98
C GLU A 86 -6.17 -4.90 8.99
N PHE A 87 -4.90 -5.19 8.72
CA PHE A 87 -4.52 -6.28 7.84
C PHE A 87 -4.98 -7.62 8.40
N SER A 88 -4.81 -7.84 9.69
CA SER A 88 -5.29 -9.07 10.37
C SER A 88 -6.79 -9.24 10.21
N GLN A 89 -7.56 -8.16 10.29
CA GLN A 89 -9.01 -8.21 10.08
C GLN A 89 -9.35 -8.62 8.66
N LEU A 90 -8.60 -8.11 7.67
CA LEU A 90 -8.81 -8.47 6.27
C LEU A 90 -8.52 -9.96 6.00
N MET A 91 -7.57 -10.53 6.71
CA MET A 91 -7.11 -11.90 6.49
C MET A 91 -7.93 -12.96 7.26
N LYS A 92 -8.93 -12.53 8.03
CA LYS A 92 -9.80 -13.48 8.74
C LYS A 92 -10.79 -14.17 7.83
#